data_5d4f927e2f2c0b039587f391fe6a4d29
#
_entry.id   5d4f927e2f2c0b039587f391fe6a4d29
#
_cell.length_a   1.000
_cell.length_b   1.000
_cell.length_c   1.000
_cell.angle_alpha   90.00
_cell.angle_beta   90.00
_cell.angle_gamma   90.00
#
_symmetry.space_group_name_H-M   'P 1'
#
loop_
_entity.id
_entity.type
_entity.pdbx_description
1 polymer ?
#
loop_
_entity_poly.entity_id
_entity_poly.type
_entity_poly.pdbx_seq_one_letter_code
_entity_poly.pdbx_strand_id
1 'polypeptide(L)'
;VPSLSAIARRHTDLGEADIAWLQLIQADWQVIADLSFADLVMWLPDRGGAGFWAGDQMRPTTGPTAYVDDVVGTFSATGRKVLVDAAYELGRIAREGDPEWRDDVPVRVEAIPVRRDGKVIAVISRNTNLLGVRTPSLLEINYLQAATDLSQMIAAGLFPETGQRSDHADSPRVGDGFLRVDADGRVIYASPNALSTYRKLGLTGDLTGHRLPDLTRELVPPKKRPDEETLSAVLGGRAHRDTELGTSGGPQDGTALIVRAIPLRPKGEHIGAIILLRDVTDLRRRDRELVTKDATIREIHHRVKNNLQTVAALLRLQARRIGSPEAASALEEAVRRVGSIAIVHETLSQAVEETVAFDDIADRLARLVVDVGSTTGQXXXXXXXXXXXRRRDRSGRDPRRPARRGPRGRCRGRRPRPSRGLRPRRRDQPGPVDRAHARRVRARRPPRARPRPRRRHPRRHQPPGGVAGAGSLRRGCCRGLLPRGGGVIRCVGWSPRFV
;
A
#
# COMPACT_ATOMS: atom_id res chain seq x y z
N VAL A 1 12.15 -10.17 9.42
CA VAL A 1 11.31 -9.65 10.52
C VAL A 1 10.16 -10.63 10.72
N PRO A 2 9.86 -11.07 11.98
CA PRO A 2 8.72 -11.96 12.22
C PRO A 2 7.40 -11.24 11.96
N SER A 3 6.38 -11.96 11.49
CA SER A 3 5.05 -11.38 11.25
C SER A 3 4.28 -11.16 12.57
N LEU A 4 3.32 -10.24 12.56
CA LEU A 4 2.39 -9.98 13.68
C LEU A 4 1.81 -11.29 14.24
N SER A 5 1.28 -12.15 13.36
CA SER A 5 0.68 -13.43 13.76
C SER A 5 1.69 -14.41 14.38
N ALA A 6 2.93 -14.43 13.89
CA ALA A 6 3.98 -15.27 14.45
C ALA A 6 4.35 -14.83 15.90
N ILE A 7 4.45 -13.51 16.13
CA ILE A 7 4.74 -12.95 17.46
C ILE A 7 3.54 -13.22 18.40
N ALA A 8 2.33 -12.94 17.94
CA ALA A 8 1.11 -13.13 18.74
C ALA A 8 0.96 -14.59 19.21
N ARG A 9 1.02 -15.56 18.29
CA ARG A 9 0.90 -16.99 18.63
C ARG A 9 2.00 -17.48 19.57
N ARG A 10 3.22 -16.95 19.43
CA ARG A 10 4.37 -17.39 20.21
C ARG A 10 4.38 -16.82 21.64
N HIS A 11 3.99 -15.55 21.80
CA HIS A 11 4.28 -14.80 23.02
C HIS A 11 3.04 -14.32 23.79
N THR A 12 1.82 -14.47 23.22
CA THR A 12 0.60 -13.95 23.84
C THR A 12 -0.47 -15.03 24.02
N ASP A 13 -1.57 -14.69 24.74
CA ASP A 13 -2.76 -15.52 24.88
C ASP A 13 -3.90 -15.06 23.93
N LEU A 14 -3.57 -14.27 22.90
CA LEU A 14 -4.56 -13.80 21.93
C LEU A 14 -5.10 -14.97 21.08
N GLY A 15 -6.40 -15.03 20.94
CA GLY A 15 -7.08 -16.01 20.09
C GLY A 15 -6.95 -15.68 18.61
N GLU A 16 -7.23 -16.65 17.72
CA GLU A 16 -7.17 -16.43 16.26
C GLU A 16 -8.07 -15.28 15.79
N ALA A 17 -9.23 -15.11 16.45
CA ALA A 17 -10.16 -14.00 16.14
C ALA A 17 -9.58 -12.63 16.53
N ASP A 18 -8.79 -12.56 17.62
CA ASP A 18 -8.10 -11.33 18.02
C ASP A 18 -6.97 -11.01 17.03
N ILE A 19 -6.21 -12.04 16.63
CA ILE A 19 -5.13 -11.90 15.66
C ILE A 19 -5.70 -11.42 14.32
N ALA A 20 -6.81 -12.00 13.86
CA ALA A 20 -7.50 -11.56 12.64
C ALA A 20 -7.96 -10.09 12.73
N TRP A 21 -8.48 -9.66 13.88
CA TRP A 21 -8.86 -8.27 14.12
C TRP A 21 -7.66 -7.33 14.01
N LEU A 22 -6.52 -7.69 14.60
CA LEU A 22 -5.28 -6.91 14.52
C LEU A 22 -4.76 -6.83 13.09
N GLN A 23 -4.89 -7.92 12.30
CA GLN A 23 -4.53 -7.93 10.87
C GLN A 23 -5.42 -6.99 10.04
N LEU A 24 -6.70 -6.88 10.37
CA LEU A 24 -7.61 -5.92 9.72
C LEU A 24 -7.16 -4.46 10.01
N ILE A 25 -6.71 -4.16 11.23
CA ILE A 25 -6.14 -2.85 11.56
C ILE A 25 -4.84 -2.63 10.76
N GLN A 26 -4.00 -3.68 10.68
CA GLN A 26 -2.73 -3.64 9.93
C GLN A 26 -2.96 -3.28 8.45
N ALA A 27 -4.06 -3.70 7.86
CA ALA A 27 -4.41 -3.39 6.47
C ALA A 27 -4.60 -1.88 6.20
N ASP A 28 -5.00 -1.09 7.21
CA ASP A 28 -5.13 0.37 7.13
C ASP A 28 -4.00 1.13 7.86
N TRP A 29 -2.99 0.43 8.29
CA TRP A 29 -1.89 0.90 9.13
C TRP A 29 -1.16 2.11 8.53
N GLN A 30 -0.86 2.06 7.22
CA GLN A 30 -0.20 3.17 6.51
C GLN A 30 -1.08 4.43 6.49
N VAL A 31 -2.39 4.29 6.30
CA VAL A 31 -3.32 5.43 6.30
C VAL A 31 -3.29 6.13 7.67
N ILE A 32 -3.32 5.36 8.76
CA ILE A 32 -3.30 5.92 10.13
C ILE A 32 -1.96 6.62 10.42
N ALA A 33 -0.84 6.01 10.02
CA ALA A 33 0.50 6.58 10.19
C ALA A 33 0.64 7.90 9.41
N ASP A 34 0.22 7.92 8.15
CA ASP A 34 0.31 9.09 7.26
C ASP A 34 -0.56 10.26 7.73
N LEU A 35 -1.79 9.99 8.18
CA LEU A 35 -2.70 11.00 8.74
C LEU A 35 -2.16 11.57 10.06
N SER A 36 -1.39 10.78 10.80
CA SER A 36 -0.84 11.15 12.10
C SER A 36 0.52 11.87 12.01
N PHE A 37 1.20 11.81 10.86
CA PHE A 37 2.63 12.19 10.73
C PHE A 37 3.48 11.51 11.80
N ALA A 38 3.20 10.24 12.09
CA ALA A 38 3.74 9.56 13.27
C ALA A 38 4.04 8.09 13.00
N ASP A 39 5.12 7.60 13.60
CA ASP A 39 5.38 6.17 13.65
C ASP A 39 4.36 5.49 14.57
N LEU A 40 3.84 4.36 14.11
CA LEU A 40 2.94 3.50 14.89
C LEU A 40 3.67 2.23 15.28
N VAL A 41 3.55 1.81 16.54
CA VAL A 41 4.01 0.51 17.00
C VAL A 41 2.84 -0.18 17.72
N MET A 42 2.59 -1.43 17.36
CA MET A 42 1.55 -2.26 17.98
C MET A 42 2.17 -3.11 19.10
N TRP A 43 1.73 -2.90 20.32
CA TRP A 43 2.20 -3.57 21.53
C TRP A 43 1.21 -4.67 21.94
N LEU A 44 1.66 -5.92 21.92
CA LEU A 44 0.87 -7.10 22.26
C LEU A 44 1.17 -7.52 23.70
N PRO A 45 0.17 -7.77 24.55
CA PRO A 45 0.42 -8.15 25.95
C PRO A 45 1.10 -9.52 26.03
N ASP A 46 2.15 -9.61 26.85
CA ASP A 46 2.86 -10.87 27.09
C ASP A 46 1.97 -11.90 27.82
N ARG A 47 2.10 -13.16 27.47
CA ARG A 47 1.38 -14.29 28.07
C ARG A 47 1.51 -14.33 29.60
N GLY A 48 2.69 -14.06 30.13
CA GLY A 48 2.96 -14.03 31.57
C GLY A 48 2.62 -12.71 32.25
N GLY A 49 2.13 -11.71 31.53
CA GLY A 49 1.86 -10.38 32.07
C GLY A 49 3.11 -9.56 32.41
N ALA A 50 4.28 -9.99 31.94
CA ALA A 50 5.56 -9.34 32.25
C ALA A 50 5.81 -8.04 31.46
N GLY A 51 4.96 -7.75 30.46
CA GLY A 51 5.11 -6.57 29.62
C GLY A 51 4.44 -6.72 28.25
N PHE A 52 5.09 -6.18 27.22
CA PHE A 52 4.52 -6.12 25.86
C PHE A 52 5.58 -6.48 24.81
N TRP A 53 5.14 -7.16 23.77
CA TRP A 53 5.92 -7.45 22.57
C TRP A 53 5.53 -6.48 21.45
N ALA A 54 6.51 -5.89 20.78
CA ALA A 54 6.25 -5.09 19.57
C ALA A 54 5.85 -6.05 18.43
N GLY A 55 4.57 -6.08 18.13
CA GLY A 55 3.98 -6.97 17.13
C GLY A 55 4.12 -6.47 15.70
N ASP A 56 4.10 -5.15 15.52
CA ASP A 56 4.23 -4.50 14.21
C ASP A 56 4.68 -3.05 14.36
N GLN A 57 5.21 -2.49 13.26
CA GLN A 57 5.65 -1.09 13.19
C GLN A 57 5.35 -0.52 11.80
N MET A 58 4.90 0.73 11.75
CA MET A 58 4.66 1.46 10.50
C MET A 58 5.22 2.87 10.59
N ARG A 59 6.01 3.27 9.60
CA ARG A 59 6.55 4.63 9.48
C ARG A 59 5.67 5.49 8.57
N PRO A 60 5.47 6.78 8.90
CA PRO A 60 4.70 7.66 8.01
C PRO A 60 5.49 7.97 6.73
N THR A 61 4.80 8.16 5.61
CA THR A 61 5.38 8.70 4.37
C THR A 61 5.23 10.23 4.30
N THR A 62 4.44 10.80 5.20
CA THR A 62 4.05 12.22 5.22
C THR A 62 4.89 13.07 6.20
N GLY A 63 5.69 12.43 7.06
CA GLY A 63 6.46 13.12 8.09
C GLY A 63 7.75 12.40 8.46
N PRO A 64 8.58 13.03 9.31
CA PRO A 64 9.82 12.40 9.78
C PRO A 64 9.53 11.26 10.75
N THR A 65 10.34 10.21 10.68
CA THR A 65 10.25 9.08 11.60
C THR A 65 10.78 9.45 13.00
N ALA A 66 10.20 8.84 14.03
CA ALA A 66 10.64 8.92 15.43
C ALA A 66 11.50 7.72 15.84
N TYR A 67 11.64 6.71 14.96
CA TYR A 67 12.43 5.50 15.18
C TYR A 67 13.46 5.32 14.09
N VAL A 68 14.73 5.26 14.47
CA VAL A 68 15.83 4.93 13.54
C VAL A 68 15.80 3.44 13.19
N ASP A 69 15.69 2.58 14.21
CA ASP A 69 15.70 1.12 14.05
C ASP A 69 14.29 0.51 14.07
N ASP A 70 14.17 -0.70 13.54
CA ASP A 70 12.95 -1.50 13.65
C ASP A 70 12.86 -2.12 15.03
N VAL A 71 11.67 -1.98 15.65
CA VAL A 71 11.42 -2.51 16.99
C VAL A 71 10.61 -3.82 16.98
N VAL A 72 10.13 -4.27 15.84
CA VAL A 72 9.28 -5.47 15.72
C VAL A 72 9.99 -6.70 16.31
N GLY A 73 9.29 -7.41 17.19
CA GLY A 73 9.81 -8.59 17.90
C GLY A 73 10.58 -8.25 19.17
N THR A 74 10.74 -6.96 19.53
CA THR A 74 11.38 -6.60 20.82
C THR A 74 10.38 -6.70 21.97
N PHE A 75 10.88 -6.98 23.16
CA PHE A 75 10.10 -7.04 24.40
C PHE A 75 10.35 -5.79 25.24
N SER A 76 9.27 -5.23 25.79
CA SER A 76 9.30 -4.12 26.75
C SER A 76 8.63 -4.57 28.06
N ALA A 77 9.38 -4.60 29.14
CA ALA A 77 8.83 -4.95 30.46
C ALA A 77 7.84 -3.88 30.97
N THR A 78 6.87 -4.30 31.77
CA THR A 78 5.93 -3.42 32.47
C THR A 78 6.67 -2.31 33.21
N GLY A 79 6.16 -1.10 33.18
CA GLY A 79 6.78 0.10 33.77
C GLY A 79 7.78 0.82 32.87
N ARG A 80 8.24 0.18 31.78
CA ARG A 80 9.16 0.82 30.83
C ARG A 80 8.44 1.77 29.86
N LYS A 81 7.19 1.46 29.54
CA LYS A 81 6.35 2.27 28.63
C LYS A 81 5.06 2.66 29.36
N VAL A 82 5.18 3.63 30.25
CA VAL A 82 4.12 4.05 31.19
C VAL A 82 2.78 4.33 30.47
N LEU A 83 2.82 4.96 29.30
CA LEU A 83 1.59 5.26 28.54
C LEU A 83 0.95 4.01 27.94
N VAL A 84 1.78 3.02 27.49
CA VAL A 84 1.27 1.75 26.98
C VAL A 84 0.61 0.95 28.12
N ASP A 85 1.30 0.87 29.26
CA ASP A 85 0.76 0.22 30.48
C ASP A 85 -0.59 0.88 30.86
N ALA A 86 -0.62 2.20 30.98
CA ALA A 86 -1.81 2.96 31.37
C ALA A 86 -2.96 2.77 30.35
N ALA A 87 -2.69 2.80 29.05
CA ALA A 87 -3.70 2.61 28.03
C ALA A 87 -4.28 1.20 28.07
N TYR A 88 -3.46 0.19 28.33
CA TYR A 88 -3.89 -1.21 28.45
C TYR A 88 -4.77 -1.44 29.67
N GLU A 89 -4.32 -0.94 30.84
CA GLU A 89 -5.02 -1.11 32.13
C GLU A 89 -6.33 -0.32 32.20
N LEU A 90 -6.28 0.96 31.79
CA LEU A 90 -7.45 1.87 31.92
C LEU A 90 -8.42 1.75 30.74
N GLY A 91 -7.99 1.13 29.63
CA GLY A 91 -8.81 0.98 28.42
C GLY A 91 -9.18 2.32 27.78
N ARG A 92 -8.36 3.35 27.96
CA ARG A 92 -8.59 4.67 27.36
C ARG A 92 -7.29 5.24 26.78
N ILE A 93 -7.42 6.16 25.83
CA ILE A 93 -6.24 6.79 25.20
C ILE A 93 -5.45 7.52 26.29
N ALA A 94 -4.16 7.18 26.38
CA ALA A 94 -3.21 7.79 27.32
C ALA A 94 -2.29 8.75 26.55
N ARG A 95 -2.15 9.97 27.05
CA ARG A 95 -1.30 11.02 26.48
C ARG A 95 -0.45 11.65 27.57
N GLU A 96 0.80 11.95 27.26
CA GLU A 96 1.70 12.66 28.14
C GLU A 96 1.86 14.11 27.66
N GLY A 97 2.07 15.03 28.59
CA GLY A 97 2.23 16.44 28.27
C GLY A 97 3.61 16.76 27.67
N ASP A 98 4.66 16.24 28.29
CA ASP A 98 6.04 16.50 27.90
C ASP A 98 6.56 15.46 26.89
N PRO A 99 7.34 15.89 25.89
CA PRO A 99 7.94 14.94 24.94
C PRO A 99 8.98 14.01 25.58
N GLU A 100 9.01 12.75 25.14
CA GLU A 100 10.14 11.84 25.39
C GLU A 100 11.32 12.23 24.49
N TRP A 101 12.55 12.20 25.03
CA TRP A 101 13.75 12.41 24.22
C TRP A 101 14.34 11.07 23.80
N ARG A 102 14.49 10.85 22.50
CA ARG A 102 15.08 9.64 21.91
C ARG A 102 16.19 10.07 20.94
N ASP A 103 17.44 9.76 21.25
CA ASP A 103 18.60 10.12 20.41
C ASP A 103 18.57 11.59 19.93
N ASP A 104 18.35 12.52 20.88
CA ASP A 104 18.21 13.97 20.65
C ASP A 104 16.95 14.39 19.84
N VAL A 105 16.02 13.47 19.58
CA VAL A 105 14.74 13.78 18.94
C VAL A 105 13.65 13.90 20.01
N PRO A 106 12.95 15.04 20.13
CA PRO A 106 11.78 15.12 21.00
C PRO A 106 10.60 14.41 20.32
N VAL A 107 10.05 13.40 20.99
CA VAL A 107 8.96 12.56 20.50
C VAL A 107 7.75 12.69 21.41
N ARG A 108 6.62 13.06 20.85
CA ARG A 108 5.33 13.00 21.55
C ARG A 108 4.73 11.62 21.38
N VAL A 109 4.43 10.97 22.51
CA VAL A 109 3.84 9.64 22.53
C VAL A 109 2.36 9.73 22.92
N GLU A 110 1.52 9.00 22.22
CA GLU A 110 0.12 8.74 22.57
C GLU A 110 -0.11 7.23 22.48
N ALA A 111 -0.71 6.65 23.51
CA ALA A 111 -1.02 5.22 23.54
C ALA A 111 -2.54 5.03 23.39
N ILE A 112 -2.94 4.25 22.38
CA ILE A 112 -4.32 4.02 21.95
C ILE A 112 -4.65 2.54 22.21
N PRO A 113 -5.56 2.21 23.15
CA PRO A 113 -5.92 0.81 23.36
C PRO A 113 -6.69 0.28 22.14
N VAL A 114 -6.35 -0.91 21.70
CA VAL A 114 -7.08 -1.63 20.65
C VAL A 114 -8.14 -2.50 21.34
N ARG A 115 -9.39 -2.18 21.09
CA ARG A 115 -10.52 -2.88 21.74
C ARG A 115 -11.23 -3.79 20.73
N ARG A 116 -11.60 -4.98 21.23
CA ARG A 116 -12.45 -5.91 20.51
C ARG A 116 -13.39 -6.58 21.52
N ASP A 117 -14.69 -6.61 21.24
CA ASP A 117 -15.72 -7.21 22.10
C ASP A 117 -15.62 -6.74 23.57
N GLY A 118 -15.35 -5.44 23.76
CA GLY A 118 -15.23 -4.83 25.09
C GLY A 118 -13.86 -5.01 25.78
N LYS A 119 -13.00 -5.91 25.29
CA LYS A 119 -11.68 -6.22 25.86
C LYS A 119 -10.57 -5.48 25.13
N VAL A 120 -9.58 -4.97 25.85
CA VAL A 120 -8.35 -4.44 25.25
C VAL A 120 -7.44 -5.62 24.89
N ILE A 121 -7.11 -5.77 23.60
CA ILE A 121 -6.31 -6.89 23.08
C ILE A 121 -4.88 -6.46 22.69
N ALA A 122 -4.65 -5.17 22.52
CA ALA A 122 -3.33 -4.61 22.16
C ALA A 122 -3.33 -3.11 22.47
N VAL A 123 -2.17 -2.46 22.34
CA VAL A 123 -2.06 -0.99 22.41
C VAL A 123 -1.25 -0.51 21.21
N ILE A 124 -1.71 0.53 20.55
CA ILE A 124 -0.95 1.23 19.51
C ILE A 124 -0.27 2.46 20.13
N SER A 125 1.06 2.54 20.11
CA SER A 125 1.74 3.80 20.40
C SER A 125 1.91 4.59 19.12
N ARG A 126 1.43 5.83 19.12
CA ARG A 126 1.59 6.83 18.08
C ARG A 126 2.72 7.76 18.51
N ASN A 127 3.83 7.79 17.78
CA ASN A 127 5.08 8.43 18.14
C ASN A 127 5.37 9.54 17.13
N THR A 128 5.07 10.78 17.49
CA THR A 128 5.25 11.95 16.62
C THR A 128 6.60 12.60 16.86
N ASN A 129 7.43 12.67 15.84
CA ASN A 129 8.68 13.40 15.85
C ASN A 129 8.39 14.91 15.87
N LEU A 130 8.90 15.63 16.85
CA LEU A 130 8.66 17.07 17.03
C LEU A 130 9.78 17.94 16.48
N LEU A 131 10.78 17.38 15.82
CA LEU A 131 11.82 18.18 15.16
C LEU A 131 11.20 19.03 14.04
N GLY A 132 11.44 20.33 14.10
CA GLY A 132 10.93 21.26 13.09
C GLY A 132 9.43 21.54 13.16
N VAL A 133 8.79 21.29 14.30
CA VAL A 133 7.36 21.60 14.48
C VAL A 133 7.10 23.08 14.22
N ARG A 134 6.13 23.35 13.36
CA ARG A 134 5.63 24.66 12.99
C ARG A 134 4.11 24.71 13.12
N THR A 135 3.52 25.85 12.92
CA THR A 135 2.06 25.97 12.86
C THR A 135 1.53 25.08 11.73
N PRO A 136 0.63 24.13 12.02
CA PRO A 136 0.14 23.22 11.00
C PRO A 136 -0.70 23.94 9.94
N SER A 137 -0.53 23.54 8.69
CA SER A 137 -1.34 23.97 7.56
C SER A 137 -2.77 23.42 7.66
N LEU A 138 -3.69 23.96 6.87
CA LEU A 138 -5.07 23.48 6.82
C LEU A 138 -5.15 21.98 6.44
N LEU A 139 -4.27 21.50 5.56
CA LEU A 139 -4.15 20.09 5.21
C LEU A 139 -3.75 19.26 6.44
N GLU A 140 -2.70 19.67 7.16
CA GLU A 140 -2.21 18.96 8.35
C GLU A 140 -3.28 18.92 9.46
N ILE A 141 -4.05 20.02 9.64
CA ILE A 141 -5.15 20.07 10.61
C ILE A 141 -6.21 19.01 10.26
N ASN A 142 -6.61 18.91 8.99
CA ASN A 142 -7.61 17.92 8.55
C ASN A 142 -7.10 16.48 8.68
N TYR A 143 -5.82 16.23 8.41
CA TYR A 143 -5.20 14.92 8.59
C TYR A 143 -5.20 14.53 10.08
N LEU A 144 -4.71 15.40 10.96
CA LEU A 144 -4.65 15.15 12.41
C LEU A 144 -6.03 14.96 13.03
N GLN A 145 -7.04 15.70 12.54
CA GLN A 145 -8.42 15.53 12.97
C GLN A 145 -8.93 14.13 12.58
N ALA A 146 -8.72 13.72 11.33
CA ALA A 146 -9.09 12.38 10.84
C ALA A 146 -8.36 11.27 11.62
N ALA A 147 -7.07 11.43 11.90
CA ALA A 147 -6.29 10.49 12.73
C ALA A 147 -6.85 10.40 14.15
N THR A 148 -7.30 11.51 14.72
CA THR A 148 -7.92 11.54 16.05
C THR A 148 -9.25 10.79 16.07
N ASP A 149 -10.08 11.01 15.06
CA ASP A 149 -11.37 10.32 14.90
C ASP A 149 -11.16 8.80 14.79
N LEU A 150 -10.20 8.35 13.96
CA LEU A 150 -9.83 6.93 13.83
C LEU A 150 -9.27 6.35 15.13
N SER A 151 -8.43 7.10 15.85
CA SER A 151 -7.87 6.66 17.14
C SER A 151 -8.99 6.42 18.17
N GLN A 152 -10.00 7.29 18.19
CA GLN A 152 -11.18 7.12 19.05
C GLN A 152 -11.99 5.89 18.65
N MET A 153 -12.16 5.62 17.35
CA MET A 153 -12.84 4.43 16.85
C MET A 153 -12.11 3.14 17.25
N ILE A 154 -10.77 3.12 17.14
CA ILE A 154 -9.93 1.97 17.57
C ILE A 154 -10.11 1.72 19.06
N ALA A 155 -10.04 2.79 19.87
CA ALA A 155 -10.20 2.71 21.33
C ALA A 155 -11.62 2.28 21.76
N ALA A 156 -12.62 2.59 20.94
CA ALA A 156 -14.01 2.19 21.17
C ALA A 156 -14.34 0.77 20.61
N GLY A 157 -13.44 0.17 19.84
CA GLY A 157 -13.71 -1.12 19.16
C GLY A 157 -14.61 -1.00 17.94
N LEU A 158 -14.68 0.18 17.34
CA LEU A 158 -15.51 0.49 16.16
C LEU A 158 -14.70 0.51 14.85
N PHE A 159 -13.41 0.23 14.93
CA PHE A 159 -12.50 0.15 13.78
C PHE A 159 -11.59 -1.07 13.94
N PRO A 160 -11.36 -1.83 12.91
CA PRO A 160 -11.73 -1.60 11.51
C PRO A 160 -13.17 -2.02 11.18
N GLU A 161 -13.79 -1.36 10.23
CA GLU A 161 -15.04 -1.86 9.64
C GLU A 161 -14.70 -2.91 8.57
N THR A 162 -15.51 -3.96 8.52
CA THR A 162 -15.37 -5.00 7.48
C THR A 162 -16.00 -4.51 6.17
N GLY A 163 -15.21 -4.52 5.09
CA GLY A 163 -15.67 -4.07 3.79
C GLY A 163 -14.81 -4.64 2.66
N GLN A 164 -15.25 -4.46 1.43
CA GLN A 164 -14.47 -4.86 0.26
C GLN A 164 -13.34 -3.87 0.04
N ARG A 165 -12.12 -4.39 -0.04
CA ARG A 165 -10.89 -3.62 -0.28
C ARG A 165 -10.26 -4.02 -1.61
N SER A 166 -9.67 -3.06 -2.30
CA SER A 166 -8.81 -3.32 -3.45
C SER A 166 -7.51 -4.01 -2.99
N ASP A 167 -6.81 -4.61 -3.92
CA ASP A 167 -5.49 -5.16 -3.66
C ASP A 167 -4.58 -4.05 -3.07
N HIS A 168 -3.73 -4.41 -2.12
CA HIS A 168 -2.81 -3.47 -1.44
C HIS A 168 -1.96 -2.64 -2.42
N ALA A 169 -1.60 -3.22 -3.55
CA ALA A 169 -0.81 -2.53 -4.58
C ALA A 169 -1.55 -1.33 -5.20
N ASP A 170 -2.88 -1.44 -5.35
CA ASP A 170 -3.72 -0.43 -5.97
C ASP A 170 -4.40 0.52 -4.96
N SER A 171 -4.33 0.22 -3.67
CA SER A 171 -4.99 0.99 -2.60
C SER A 171 -4.60 2.47 -2.63
N PRO A 172 -5.57 3.39 -2.56
CA PRO A 172 -5.29 4.82 -2.43
C PRO A 172 -4.54 5.14 -1.14
N ARG A 173 -3.52 6.00 -1.25
CA ARG A 173 -2.77 6.55 -0.12
C ARG A 173 -3.24 7.96 0.22
N VAL A 174 -2.96 8.40 1.43
CA VAL A 174 -3.34 9.74 1.91
C VAL A 174 -2.79 10.84 0.99
N GLY A 175 -1.55 10.68 0.51
CA GLY A 175 -0.89 11.63 -0.38
C GLY A 175 -1.41 11.65 -1.81
N ASP A 176 -2.06 10.57 -2.28
CA ASP A 176 -2.59 10.49 -3.65
C ASP A 176 -3.77 11.47 -3.85
N GLY A 177 -4.67 11.54 -2.87
CA GLY A 177 -5.77 12.49 -2.84
C GLY A 177 -6.64 12.24 -1.62
N PHE A 178 -6.90 13.28 -0.83
CA PHE A 178 -7.64 13.21 0.42
C PHE A 178 -8.81 14.18 0.40
N LEU A 179 -10.00 13.67 0.73
CA LEU A 179 -11.21 14.45 0.96
C LEU A 179 -11.74 14.12 2.36
N ARG A 180 -12.33 15.11 2.99
CA ARG A 180 -13.17 14.90 4.17
C ARG A 180 -14.58 15.34 3.84
N VAL A 181 -15.55 14.45 4.10
CA VAL A 181 -16.98 14.74 3.89
C VAL A 181 -17.72 14.70 5.22
N ASP A 182 -18.80 15.45 5.31
CA ASP A 182 -19.72 15.41 6.45
C ASP A 182 -20.71 14.24 6.35
N ALA A 183 -21.62 14.12 7.31
CA ALA A 183 -22.62 13.04 7.40
C ALA A 183 -23.59 12.99 6.20
N ASP A 184 -23.75 14.11 5.47
CA ASP A 184 -24.56 14.19 4.26
C ASP A 184 -23.78 13.95 2.97
N GLY A 185 -22.47 13.67 3.08
CA GLY A 185 -21.58 13.46 1.94
C GLY A 185 -21.15 14.76 1.26
N ARG A 186 -21.24 15.91 1.96
CA ARG A 186 -20.74 17.18 1.45
C ARG A 186 -19.25 17.30 1.76
N VAL A 187 -18.48 17.76 0.79
CA VAL A 187 -17.04 17.96 0.94
C VAL A 187 -16.79 19.15 1.86
N ILE A 188 -16.19 18.91 3.02
CA ILE A 188 -15.77 19.94 3.96
C ILE A 188 -14.30 20.33 3.78
N TYR A 189 -13.50 19.40 3.21
CA TYR A 189 -12.12 19.67 2.85
C TYR A 189 -11.68 18.79 1.68
N ALA A 190 -10.89 19.37 0.77
CA ALA A 190 -10.25 18.69 -0.36
C ALA A 190 -8.76 19.04 -0.41
N SER A 191 -7.90 18.03 -0.49
CA SER A 191 -6.47 18.27 -0.72
C SER A 191 -6.23 18.73 -2.17
N PRO A 192 -5.14 19.45 -2.45
CA PRO A 192 -4.84 19.88 -3.84
C PRO A 192 -4.78 18.72 -4.83
N ASN A 193 -4.29 17.55 -4.40
CA ASN A 193 -4.23 16.35 -5.25
C ASN A 193 -5.63 15.81 -5.56
N ALA A 194 -6.53 15.80 -4.58
CA ALA A 194 -7.94 15.41 -4.79
C ALA A 194 -8.64 16.35 -5.78
N LEU A 195 -8.44 17.65 -5.62
CA LEU A 195 -8.99 18.65 -6.56
C LEU A 195 -8.42 18.45 -7.97
N SER A 196 -7.11 18.22 -8.09
CA SER A 196 -6.45 17.93 -9.36
C SER A 196 -7.04 16.67 -10.03
N THR A 197 -7.32 15.64 -9.24
CA THR A 197 -7.91 14.37 -9.70
C THR A 197 -9.33 14.61 -10.25
N TYR A 198 -10.16 15.37 -9.53
CA TYR A 198 -11.52 15.70 -10.01
C TYR A 198 -11.52 16.62 -11.24
N ARG A 199 -10.52 17.47 -11.38
CA ARG A 199 -10.33 18.29 -12.61
C ARG A 199 -10.06 17.40 -13.82
N LYS A 200 -9.35 16.29 -13.68
CA LYS A 200 -9.16 15.29 -14.76
C LYS A 200 -10.49 14.60 -15.14
N LEU A 201 -11.46 14.51 -14.20
CA LEU A 201 -12.80 14.01 -14.49
C LEU A 201 -13.67 15.06 -15.21
N GLY A 202 -13.23 16.33 -15.26
CA GLY A 202 -13.96 17.42 -15.92
C GLY A 202 -14.50 18.50 -14.98
N LEU A 203 -14.13 18.48 -13.69
CA LEU A 203 -14.56 19.51 -12.74
C LEU A 203 -13.97 20.87 -13.13
N THR A 204 -14.81 21.89 -13.22
CA THR A 204 -14.42 23.28 -13.56
C THR A 204 -14.42 24.23 -12.37
N GLY A 205 -14.76 23.78 -11.17
CA GLY A 205 -14.83 24.61 -9.95
C GLY A 205 -14.03 24.05 -8.79
N ASP A 206 -14.57 24.26 -7.59
CA ASP A 206 -14.06 23.69 -6.34
C ASP A 206 -14.91 22.47 -5.94
N LEU A 207 -14.32 21.59 -5.13
CA LEU A 207 -15.01 20.44 -4.54
C LEU A 207 -15.78 20.83 -3.28
N THR A 208 -15.27 21.80 -2.52
CA THR A 208 -15.79 22.15 -1.20
C THR A 208 -17.26 22.63 -1.26
N GLY A 209 -18.10 22.10 -0.37
CA GLY A 209 -19.53 22.43 -0.28
C GLY A 209 -20.45 21.57 -1.16
N HIS A 210 -19.91 20.90 -2.18
CA HIS A 210 -20.72 20.01 -3.05
C HIS A 210 -20.96 18.65 -2.38
N ARG A 211 -22.10 18.04 -2.66
CA ARG A 211 -22.31 16.62 -2.31
C ARG A 211 -21.53 15.75 -3.29
N LEU A 212 -20.58 15.01 -2.77
CA LEU A 212 -19.63 14.24 -3.58
C LEU A 212 -20.31 13.19 -4.49
N PRO A 213 -21.34 12.45 -4.04
CA PRO A 213 -22.06 11.55 -4.93
C PRO A 213 -22.72 12.26 -6.12
N ASP A 214 -23.36 13.40 -5.89
CA ASP A 214 -24.09 14.15 -6.92
C ASP A 214 -23.12 14.70 -7.96
N LEU A 215 -22.07 15.34 -7.51
CA LEU A 215 -21.00 15.87 -8.35
C LEU A 215 -20.34 14.77 -9.21
N THR A 216 -20.05 13.63 -8.61
CA THR A 216 -19.45 12.49 -9.32
C THR A 216 -20.42 11.92 -10.37
N ARG A 217 -21.72 11.92 -10.06
CA ARG A 217 -22.77 11.48 -10.98
C ARG A 217 -22.82 12.36 -12.24
N GLU A 218 -22.59 13.66 -12.10
CA GLU A 218 -22.54 14.61 -13.23
C GLU A 218 -21.30 14.41 -14.10
N LEU A 219 -20.14 14.12 -13.48
CA LEU A 219 -18.86 14.05 -14.17
C LEU A 219 -18.56 12.67 -14.79
N VAL A 220 -19.10 11.60 -14.20
CA VAL A 220 -18.75 10.20 -14.56
C VAL A 220 -19.95 9.52 -15.21
N PRO A 221 -19.83 9.03 -16.46
CA PRO A 221 -20.94 8.35 -17.17
C PRO A 221 -21.38 7.07 -16.44
N PRO A 222 -22.68 6.68 -16.54
CA PRO A 222 -23.20 5.50 -15.85
C PRO A 222 -22.46 4.19 -16.11
N LYS A 223 -21.94 4.00 -17.33
CA LYS A 223 -21.18 2.79 -17.71
C LYS A 223 -19.78 2.70 -17.04
N LYS A 224 -19.31 3.77 -16.42
CA LYS A 224 -17.95 3.91 -15.87
C LYS A 224 -17.94 4.20 -14.37
N ARG A 225 -19.08 3.99 -13.71
CA ARG A 225 -19.22 4.12 -12.26
C ARG A 225 -19.96 2.90 -11.70
N PRO A 226 -19.87 2.64 -10.40
CA PRO A 226 -20.66 1.58 -9.79
C PRO A 226 -22.16 1.92 -9.86
N ASP A 227 -23.00 0.98 -9.47
CA ASP A 227 -24.43 1.20 -9.32
C ASP A 227 -24.72 2.38 -8.36
N GLU A 228 -25.90 2.96 -8.47
CA GLU A 228 -26.29 4.17 -7.72
C GLU A 228 -26.24 3.99 -6.20
N GLU A 229 -26.56 2.78 -5.72
CA GLU A 229 -26.52 2.46 -4.29
C GLU A 229 -25.06 2.46 -3.79
N THR A 230 -24.17 1.76 -4.47
CA THR A 230 -22.73 1.71 -4.16
C THR A 230 -22.10 3.11 -4.26
N LEU A 231 -22.39 3.85 -5.33
CA LEU A 231 -21.89 5.21 -5.51
C LEU A 231 -22.28 6.10 -4.33
N SER A 232 -23.57 6.09 -3.97
CA SER A 232 -24.11 6.90 -2.88
C SER A 232 -23.58 6.48 -1.52
N ALA A 233 -23.41 5.17 -1.29
CA ALA A 233 -22.89 4.63 -0.04
C ALA A 233 -21.40 4.95 0.15
N VAL A 234 -20.58 4.77 -0.88
CA VAL A 234 -19.13 5.00 -0.83
C VAL A 234 -18.83 6.50 -0.78
N LEU A 235 -19.28 7.27 -1.77
CA LEU A 235 -18.97 8.69 -1.84
C LEU A 235 -19.75 9.53 -0.81
N GLY A 236 -20.85 9.01 -0.30
CA GLY A 236 -21.55 9.58 0.87
C GLY A 236 -20.91 9.21 2.19
N GLY A 237 -19.84 8.41 2.15
CA GLY A 237 -19.07 8.03 3.34
C GLY A 237 -19.78 7.09 4.31
N ARG A 238 -20.75 6.32 3.83
CA ARG A 238 -21.57 5.42 4.69
C ARG A 238 -21.06 3.99 4.72
N ALA A 239 -20.26 3.59 3.72
CA ALA A 239 -19.73 2.24 3.59
C ALA A 239 -18.20 2.25 3.50
N HIS A 240 -17.55 1.37 4.26
CA HIS A 240 -16.10 1.14 4.15
C HIS A 240 -15.85 0.23 2.94
N ARG A 241 -15.57 0.81 1.80
CA ARG A 241 -15.42 0.07 0.54
C ARG A 241 -14.54 0.84 -0.46
N ASP A 242 -13.86 0.06 -1.30
CA ASP A 242 -13.15 0.58 -2.46
C ASP A 242 -14.05 0.47 -3.71
N THR A 243 -13.98 1.46 -4.60
CA THR A 243 -14.69 1.43 -5.87
C THR A 243 -13.86 2.09 -6.98
N GLU A 244 -14.09 1.69 -8.22
CA GLU A 244 -13.42 2.28 -9.38
C GLU A 244 -14.40 3.20 -10.13
N LEU A 245 -13.92 4.38 -10.51
CA LEU A 245 -14.63 5.39 -11.30
C LEU A 245 -13.84 5.69 -12.58
N GLY A 246 -14.51 5.99 -13.68
CA GLY A 246 -13.79 6.35 -14.90
C GLY A 246 -14.57 7.29 -15.82
N THR A 247 -13.87 7.98 -16.69
CA THR A 247 -14.51 8.80 -17.75
C THR A 247 -14.55 8.04 -19.08
N SER A 248 -15.45 8.46 -19.96
CA SER A 248 -15.55 7.98 -21.34
C SER A 248 -14.60 8.75 -22.24
N GLY A 249 -13.32 8.40 -22.20
CA GLY A 249 -12.45 8.66 -23.33
C GLY A 249 -12.37 7.39 -24.18
N GLY A 250 -11.79 7.44 -25.36
CA GLY A 250 -11.39 6.25 -26.13
C GLY A 250 -10.45 5.37 -25.29
N PRO A 251 -10.00 4.24 -25.83
CA PRO A 251 -9.13 3.34 -25.08
C PRO A 251 -7.87 3.96 -24.47
N GLN A 252 -7.49 5.15 -24.96
CA GLN A 252 -6.28 5.85 -24.54
C GLN A 252 -6.54 7.11 -23.69
N ASP A 253 -7.76 7.64 -23.64
CA ASP A 253 -8.04 8.97 -23.09
C ASP A 253 -8.95 9.00 -21.85
N GLY A 254 -9.48 7.88 -21.41
CA GLY A 254 -10.35 7.83 -20.23
C GLY A 254 -9.57 7.81 -18.92
N THR A 255 -9.96 8.68 -17.97
CA THR A 255 -9.41 8.66 -16.59
C THR A 255 -9.96 7.48 -15.81
N ALA A 256 -9.13 6.81 -15.02
CA ALA A 256 -9.54 5.75 -14.10
C ALA A 256 -9.06 6.08 -12.67
N LEU A 257 -9.98 6.09 -11.72
CA LEU A 257 -9.72 6.40 -10.31
C LEU A 257 -10.14 5.24 -9.42
N ILE A 258 -9.34 4.93 -8.41
CA ILE A 258 -9.78 4.12 -7.28
C ILE A 258 -10.13 5.07 -6.15
N VAL A 259 -11.29 4.85 -5.56
CA VAL A 259 -11.83 5.62 -4.43
C VAL A 259 -12.01 4.69 -3.25
N ARG A 260 -11.47 5.05 -2.11
CA ARG A 260 -11.66 4.35 -0.82
C ARG A 260 -12.40 5.26 0.13
N ALA A 261 -13.50 4.77 0.72
CA ALA A 261 -14.21 5.47 1.78
C ALA A 261 -13.91 4.81 3.13
N ILE A 262 -13.66 5.62 4.15
CA ILE A 262 -13.50 5.20 5.54
C ILE A 262 -14.50 6.02 6.38
N PRO A 263 -15.64 5.44 6.75
CA PRO A 263 -16.63 6.13 7.60
C PRO A 263 -16.05 6.51 8.95
N LEU A 264 -16.43 7.69 9.45
CA LEU A 264 -15.98 8.18 10.75
C LEU A 264 -17.14 8.13 11.75
N ARG A 265 -16.95 7.32 12.81
CA ARG A 265 -17.93 7.11 13.89
C ARG A 265 -17.25 7.10 15.28
N PRO A 266 -16.52 8.16 15.66
CA PRO A 266 -15.67 8.13 16.87
C PRO A 266 -16.46 7.87 18.18
N LYS A 267 -17.75 8.16 18.21
CA LYS A 267 -18.63 7.88 19.37
C LYS A 267 -19.83 7.00 18.99
N GLY A 268 -19.71 6.24 17.91
CA GLY A 268 -20.77 5.42 17.37
C GLY A 268 -21.69 6.16 16.39
N GLU A 269 -21.75 7.50 16.46
CA GLU A 269 -22.52 8.32 15.52
C GLU A 269 -21.73 8.61 14.25
N HIS A 270 -22.36 8.51 13.10
CA HIS A 270 -21.75 8.82 11.81
C HIS A 270 -21.59 10.35 11.68
N ILE A 271 -20.35 10.82 11.64
CA ILE A 271 -20.03 12.26 11.52
C ILE A 271 -19.54 12.64 10.12
N GLY A 272 -19.37 11.65 9.23
CA GLY A 272 -18.85 11.82 7.89
C GLY A 272 -17.84 10.75 7.54
N ALA A 273 -16.91 11.05 6.63
CA ALA A 273 -15.91 10.07 6.18
C ALA A 273 -14.64 10.74 5.67
N ILE A 274 -13.58 9.93 5.64
CA ILE A 274 -12.39 10.15 4.82
C ILE A 274 -12.64 9.47 3.47
N ILE A 275 -12.39 10.20 2.37
CA ILE A 275 -12.39 9.63 1.02
C ILE A 275 -10.97 9.79 0.47
N LEU A 276 -10.34 8.67 0.14
CA LEU A 276 -9.03 8.62 -0.50
C LEU A 276 -9.20 8.35 -1.99
N LEU A 277 -8.42 9.04 -2.82
CA LEU A 277 -8.50 8.96 -4.28
C LEU A 277 -7.13 8.60 -4.85
N ARG A 278 -7.09 7.66 -5.79
CA ARG A 278 -5.87 7.35 -6.54
C ARG A 278 -6.17 7.32 -8.03
N ASP A 279 -5.41 8.10 -8.78
CA ASP A 279 -5.42 8.06 -10.24
C ASP A 279 -4.63 6.84 -10.71
N VAL A 280 -5.31 5.88 -11.30
CA VAL A 280 -4.73 4.64 -11.83
C VAL A 280 -4.77 4.61 -13.36
N THR A 281 -4.99 5.74 -14.01
CA THR A 281 -5.12 5.87 -15.47
C THR A 281 -3.94 5.24 -16.21
N ASP A 282 -2.71 5.65 -15.86
CA ASP A 282 -1.50 5.13 -16.50
C ASP A 282 -1.29 3.64 -16.22
N LEU A 283 -1.64 3.19 -15.01
CA LEU A 283 -1.55 1.77 -14.64
C LEU A 283 -2.51 0.93 -15.49
N ARG A 284 -3.77 1.31 -15.52
CA ARG A 284 -4.80 0.63 -16.33
C ARG A 284 -4.49 0.67 -17.83
N ARG A 285 -3.86 1.74 -18.30
CA ARG A 285 -3.40 1.86 -19.69
C ARG A 285 -2.30 0.84 -19.98
N ARG A 286 -1.28 0.74 -19.13
CA ARG A 286 -0.19 -0.23 -19.27
C ARG A 286 -0.70 -1.68 -19.22
N ASP A 287 -1.62 -1.98 -18.31
CA ASP A 287 -2.23 -3.31 -18.22
C ASP A 287 -2.93 -3.69 -19.52
N ARG A 288 -3.72 -2.77 -20.09
CA ARG A 288 -4.41 -2.98 -21.38
C ARG A 288 -3.41 -3.17 -22.53
N GLU A 289 -2.34 -2.38 -22.56
CA GLU A 289 -1.27 -2.50 -23.56
C GLU A 289 -0.60 -3.89 -23.47
N LEU A 290 -0.31 -4.38 -22.28
CA LEU A 290 0.24 -5.72 -22.07
C LEU A 290 -0.71 -6.80 -22.58
N VAL A 291 -1.97 -6.76 -22.19
CA VAL A 291 -3.00 -7.72 -22.65
C VAL A 291 -3.11 -7.70 -24.18
N THR A 292 -3.07 -6.51 -24.81
CA THR A 292 -3.13 -6.35 -26.27
C THR A 292 -1.89 -6.95 -26.96
N LYS A 293 -0.71 -6.72 -26.39
CA LYS A 293 0.55 -7.29 -26.89
C LYS A 293 0.53 -8.83 -26.82
N ASP A 294 0.07 -9.40 -25.71
CA ASP A 294 -0.04 -10.84 -25.53
C ASP A 294 -1.01 -11.46 -26.54
N ALA A 295 -2.14 -10.82 -26.78
CA ALA A 295 -3.11 -11.25 -27.82
C ALA A 295 -2.48 -11.21 -29.21
N THR A 296 -1.72 -10.15 -29.52
CA THR A 296 -1.03 -10.00 -30.80
C THR A 296 0.05 -11.10 -30.98
N ILE A 297 0.82 -11.36 -29.94
CA ILE A 297 1.86 -12.41 -29.95
C ILE A 297 1.20 -13.79 -30.21
N ARG A 298 0.10 -14.11 -29.55
CA ARG A 298 -0.65 -15.35 -29.79
C ARG A 298 -1.12 -15.45 -31.23
N GLU A 299 -1.67 -14.40 -31.79
CA GLU A 299 -2.12 -14.36 -33.21
C GLU A 299 -0.95 -14.59 -34.18
N ILE A 300 0.23 -13.99 -33.94
CA ILE A 300 1.43 -14.20 -34.73
C ILE A 300 1.83 -15.69 -34.69
N HIS A 301 1.85 -16.28 -33.50
CA HIS A 301 2.18 -17.72 -33.37
C HIS A 301 1.22 -18.64 -34.15
N HIS A 302 -0.09 -18.34 -34.06
CA HIS A 302 -1.09 -19.07 -34.83
C HIS A 302 -0.87 -18.97 -36.35
N ARG A 303 -0.55 -17.75 -36.82
CA ARG A 303 -0.27 -17.55 -38.28
C ARG A 303 1.03 -18.23 -38.72
N VAL A 304 2.08 -18.18 -37.91
CA VAL A 304 3.35 -18.87 -38.22
C VAL A 304 3.09 -20.39 -38.31
N LYS A 305 2.36 -20.98 -37.36
CA LYS A 305 1.98 -22.39 -37.39
C LYS A 305 1.24 -22.75 -38.71
N ASN A 306 0.21 -21.97 -39.06
CA ASN A 306 -0.58 -22.23 -40.28
C ASN A 306 0.29 -22.14 -41.55
N ASN A 307 1.19 -21.17 -41.62
CA ASN A 307 2.13 -20.99 -42.72
C ASN A 307 3.08 -22.21 -42.83
N LEU A 308 3.66 -22.65 -41.70
CA LEU A 308 4.54 -23.83 -41.67
C LEU A 308 3.81 -25.10 -42.12
N GLN A 309 2.55 -25.30 -41.71
CA GLN A 309 1.72 -26.42 -42.14
C GLN A 309 1.45 -26.37 -43.64
N THR A 310 1.18 -25.20 -44.21
CA THR A 310 0.98 -25.01 -45.66
C THR A 310 2.27 -25.34 -46.46
N VAL A 311 3.42 -24.84 -45.97
CA VAL A 311 4.74 -25.13 -46.58
C VAL A 311 5.02 -26.62 -46.53
N ALA A 312 4.78 -27.29 -45.40
CA ALA A 312 4.94 -28.75 -45.28
C ALA A 312 4.05 -29.53 -46.24
N ALA A 313 2.80 -29.10 -46.44
CA ALA A 313 1.87 -29.72 -47.39
C ALA A 313 2.36 -29.58 -48.84
N LEU A 314 2.85 -28.38 -49.21
CA LEU A 314 3.40 -28.13 -50.55
C LEU A 314 4.64 -28.98 -50.81
N LEU A 315 5.55 -29.06 -49.83
CA LEU A 315 6.75 -29.90 -49.95
C LEU A 315 6.41 -31.38 -50.11
N ARG A 316 5.37 -31.89 -49.38
CA ARG A 316 4.88 -33.26 -49.55
C ARG A 316 4.33 -33.51 -50.98
N LEU A 317 3.58 -32.54 -51.52
CA LEU A 317 3.06 -32.64 -52.89
C LEU A 317 4.20 -32.68 -53.91
N GLN A 318 5.23 -31.87 -53.75
CA GLN A 318 6.40 -31.89 -54.62
C GLN A 318 7.18 -33.21 -54.52
N ALA A 319 7.37 -33.73 -53.30
CA ALA A 319 8.05 -35.02 -53.09
C ALA A 319 7.36 -36.19 -53.83
N ARG A 320 6.02 -36.17 -53.91
CA ARG A 320 5.26 -37.18 -54.64
C ARG A 320 5.35 -37.08 -56.16
N ARG A 321 5.71 -35.88 -56.68
CA ARG A 321 5.78 -35.62 -58.12
C ARG A 321 7.18 -35.80 -58.72
N ILE A 322 8.18 -35.84 -57.91
CA ILE A 322 9.57 -35.98 -58.33
C ILE A 322 9.91 -37.45 -58.58
N GLY A 323 10.44 -37.74 -59.74
CA GLY A 323 10.83 -39.11 -60.15
C GLY A 323 12.16 -39.62 -59.60
N SER A 324 12.98 -38.74 -58.97
CA SER A 324 14.26 -39.12 -58.35
C SER A 324 14.04 -39.52 -56.90
N PRO A 325 14.40 -40.71 -56.47
CA PRO A 325 14.28 -41.14 -55.06
C PRO A 325 15.12 -40.30 -54.10
N GLU A 326 16.28 -39.84 -54.52
CA GLU A 326 17.17 -38.99 -53.69
C GLU A 326 16.56 -37.63 -53.44
N ALA A 327 15.97 -37.00 -54.45
CA ALA A 327 15.29 -35.72 -54.34
C ALA A 327 14.01 -35.81 -53.48
N ALA A 328 13.24 -36.91 -53.63
CA ALA A 328 12.06 -37.19 -52.80
C ALA A 328 12.47 -37.31 -51.32
N SER A 329 13.53 -38.03 -51.01
CA SER A 329 14.07 -38.19 -49.64
C SER A 329 14.48 -36.87 -49.01
N ALA A 330 15.18 -36.03 -49.81
CA ALA A 330 15.61 -34.68 -49.33
C ALA A 330 14.39 -33.78 -48.99
N LEU A 331 13.32 -33.82 -49.80
CA LEU A 331 12.07 -33.07 -49.55
C LEU A 331 11.34 -33.59 -48.29
N GLU A 332 11.30 -34.92 -48.10
CA GLU A 332 10.73 -35.49 -46.88
C GLU A 332 11.48 -35.09 -45.61
N GLU A 333 12.81 -35.03 -45.69
CA GLU A 333 13.63 -34.50 -44.60
C GLU A 333 13.29 -33.02 -44.31
N ALA A 334 13.13 -32.18 -45.33
CA ALA A 334 12.71 -30.80 -45.19
C ALA A 334 11.33 -30.69 -44.54
N VAL A 335 10.37 -31.55 -44.88
CA VAL A 335 9.04 -31.61 -44.25
C VAL A 335 9.16 -31.94 -42.76
N ARG A 336 10.03 -32.90 -42.39
CA ARG A 336 10.27 -33.25 -40.98
C ARG A 336 10.82 -32.06 -40.21
N ARG A 337 11.80 -31.33 -40.78
CA ARG A 337 12.38 -30.13 -40.13
C ARG A 337 11.33 -29.03 -39.94
N VAL A 338 10.51 -28.74 -40.95
CA VAL A 338 9.41 -27.75 -40.86
C VAL A 338 8.40 -28.17 -39.79
N GLY A 339 8.06 -29.47 -39.72
CA GLY A 339 7.18 -30.00 -38.66
C GLY A 339 7.71 -29.81 -37.26
N SER A 340 9.01 -30.09 -37.07
CA SER A 340 9.67 -29.86 -35.75
C SER A 340 9.64 -28.38 -35.34
N ILE A 341 9.92 -27.47 -36.27
CA ILE A 341 9.87 -26.01 -36.03
C ILE A 341 8.43 -25.61 -35.61
N ALA A 342 7.41 -26.12 -36.29
CA ALA A 342 6.02 -25.80 -36.00
C ALA A 342 5.63 -26.22 -34.58
N ILE A 343 6.10 -27.40 -34.13
CA ILE A 343 5.82 -27.88 -32.74
C ILE A 343 6.54 -27.06 -31.69
N VAL A 344 7.81 -26.74 -31.90
CA VAL A 344 8.57 -25.87 -30.99
C VAL A 344 7.86 -24.53 -30.88
N HIS A 345 7.42 -23.94 -32.00
CA HIS A 345 6.74 -22.66 -32.03
C HIS A 345 5.39 -22.72 -31.29
N GLU A 346 4.65 -23.81 -31.40
CA GLU A 346 3.39 -24.02 -30.68
C GLU A 346 3.63 -24.18 -29.18
N THR A 347 4.64 -24.94 -28.79
CA THR A 347 4.97 -25.16 -27.37
C THR A 347 5.41 -23.85 -26.69
N LEU A 348 6.25 -23.05 -27.35
CA LEU A 348 6.69 -21.73 -26.84
C LEU A 348 5.52 -20.76 -26.75
N SER A 349 4.55 -20.84 -27.66
CA SER A 349 3.35 -20.00 -27.64
C SER A 349 2.43 -20.30 -26.44
N GLN A 350 2.35 -21.56 -26.03
CA GLN A 350 1.56 -21.97 -24.87
C GLN A 350 2.28 -21.65 -23.53
N ALA A 351 3.60 -21.52 -23.53
CA ALA A 351 4.42 -21.30 -22.35
C ALA A 351 4.35 -19.86 -21.78
N VAL A 352 3.67 -18.94 -22.46
CA VAL A 352 3.56 -17.54 -21.99
C VAL A 352 2.62 -17.41 -20.77
N GLU A 353 1.75 -18.39 -20.53
CA GLU A 353 0.77 -18.36 -19.41
C GLU A 353 1.12 -19.30 -18.25
N GLU A 354 2.00 -20.31 -18.46
CA GLU A 354 2.40 -21.26 -17.41
C GLU A 354 3.90 -21.54 -17.55
N THR A 355 4.60 -21.67 -16.45
CA THR A 355 5.94 -22.25 -16.42
C THR A 355 5.84 -23.71 -16.88
N VAL A 356 5.96 -23.95 -18.19
CA VAL A 356 5.96 -25.29 -18.75
C VAL A 356 7.23 -25.95 -18.26
N ALA A 357 7.08 -27.05 -17.54
CA ALA A 357 8.23 -27.85 -17.14
C ALA A 357 8.98 -28.32 -18.40
N PHE A 358 10.29 -28.14 -18.42
CA PHE A 358 11.14 -28.59 -19.53
C PHE A 358 10.85 -30.03 -19.93
N ASP A 359 10.41 -30.89 -18.99
CA ASP A 359 10.08 -32.31 -19.18
C ASP A 359 8.89 -32.49 -20.12
N ASP A 360 7.88 -31.60 -20.10
CA ASP A 360 6.72 -31.69 -21.02
C ASP A 360 7.12 -31.38 -22.45
N ILE A 361 8.05 -30.44 -22.65
CA ILE A 361 8.61 -30.12 -23.96
C ILE A 361 9.44 -31.31 -24.46
N ALA A 362 10.29 -31.86 -23.61
CA ALA A 362 11.14 -32.99 -23.92
C ALA A 362 10.31 -34.24 -24.26
N ASP A 363 9.20 -34.50 -23.54
CA ASP A 363 8.29 -35.61 -23.80
C ASP A 363 7.53 -35.48 -25.14
N ARG A 364 7.16 -34.26 -25.53
CA ARG A 364 6.51 -34.01 -26.85
C ARG A 364 7.50 -34.16 -28.00
N LEU A 365 8.73 -33.66 -27.85
CA LEU A 365 9.79 -33.85 -28.83
C LEU A 365 10.19 -35.33 -28.94
N ALA A 366 10.30 -36.05 -27.82
CA ALA A 366 10.61 -37.48 -27.82
C ALA A 366 9.54 -38.30 -28.55
N ARG A 367 8.27 -38.01 -28.37
CA ARG A 367 7.17 -38.68 -29.12
C ARG A 367 7.28 -38.43 -30.62
N LEU A 368 7.59 -37.22 -31.02
CA LEU A 368 7.76 -36.89 -32.45
C LEU A 368 8.94 -37.63 -33.06
N VAL A 369 10.07 -37.75 -32.35
CA VAL A 369 11.25 -38.50 -32.80
C VAL A 369 10.93 -39.99 -32.91
N VAL A 370 10.11 -40.55 -32.00
CA VAL A 370 9.66 -41.96 -32.05
C VAL A 370 8.73 -42.21 -33.21
N ASP A 371 7.77 -41.33 -33.46
CA ASP A 371 6.81 -41.46 -34.62
C ASP A 371 7.53 -41.38 -35.97
N VAL A 372 8.58 -40.53 -36.05
CA VAL A 372 9.40 -40.43 -37.26
C VAL A 372 10.37 -41.61 -37.37
N GLY A 373 10.92 -42.09 -36.23
CA GLY A 373 11.88 -43.21 -36.20
C GLY A 373 11.26 -44.60 -36.46
N SER A 374 9.94 -44.75 -36.23
CA SER A 374 9.26 -46.03 -36.49
C SER A 374 9.15 -46.37 -37.99
N THR A 375 9.33 -45.40 -38.87
CA THR A 375 9.34 -45.60 -40.34
C THR A 375 10.75 -45.99 -40.86
N THR A 376 11.83 -45.88 -40.09
CA THR A 376 13.21 -46.08 -40.58
C THR A 376 14.04 -47.11 -39.77
N GLY A 377 13.48 -47.89 -38.85
CA GLY A 377 14.19 -48.99 -38.15
C GLY A 377 15.28 -48.57 -37.14
N GLN A 378 15.48 -47.36 -36.90
CA GLN A 378 16.56 -46.86 -36.03
C GLN A 378 16.09 -46.22 -34.69
N UNK A 379 15.02 -46.68 -34.31
CA UNK A 379 14.40 -46.11 -33.17
C UNK A 379 14.89 -46.55 -31.79
N UNK A 380 15.70 -47.37 -31.81
CA UNK A 380 16.20 -47.89 -30.56
C UNK A 380 17.02 -46.87 -29.74
N UNK A 381 17.73 -46.19 -30.35
CA UNK A 381 18.56 -45.20 -29.70
C UNK A 381 17.76 -44.07 -29.05
N UNK A 382 16.86 -43.73 -29.62
CA UNK A 382 16.12 -42.69 -29.10
C UNK A 382 15.19 -43.12 -27.95
N UNK A 383 14.80 -44.17 -28.01
CA UNK A 383 14.05 -44.71 -26.94
C UNK A 383 14.85 -45.01 -25.73
N UNK A 384 15.91 -45.27 -26.01
CA UNK A 384 16.87 -45.50 -24.93
C UNK A 384 17.21 -44.19 -24.22
N UNK A 385 17.32 -43.29 -24.93
CA UNK A 385 17.60 -42.01 -24.35
C UNK A 385 16.42 -41.44 -23.53
N UNK A 386 15.41 -41.71 -24.00
CA UNK A 386 14.30 -41.28 -23.24
C UNK A 386 13.98 -42.16 -22.06
N UNK A 387 14.32 -43.19 -22.14
CA UNK A 387 14.23 -44.09 -21.04
C UNK A 387 15.26 -43.83 -19.96
N UNK A 388 16.20 -43.44 -20.42
CA UNK A 388 17.24 -43.08 -19.52
C UNK A 388 16.95 -41.82 -18.73
N UNK A 389 16.34 -41.04 -19.35
CA UNK A 389 15.94 -39.87 -18.72
C UNK A 389 14.88 -40.14 -17.66
N ARG A 390 13.97 -40.87 -17.71
CA ARG A 390 12.94 -41.31 -16.76
C ARG A 390 13.47 -42.12 -15.57
N ARG A 391 14.51 -42.80 -15.70
CA ARG A 391 15.07 -43.54 -14.56
C ARG A 391 15.82 -42.66 -13.55
N ARG A 392 16.41 -41.56 -13.95
CA ARG A 392 17.09 -40.66 -13.05
C ARG A 392 16.13 -39.88 -12.11
N ASP A 393 14.93 -39.64 -12.56
CA ASP A 393 13.96 -38.81 -11.77
C ASP A 393 13.17 -39.63 -10.72
N ARG A 394 13.07 -40.97 -10.90
CA ARG A 394 12.43 -41.84 -9.90
C ARG A 394 13.26 -42.07 -8.62
N SER A 395 14.47 -41.60 -8.53
CA SER A 395 15.29 -41.61 -7.31
C SER A 395 15.16 -40.32 -6.46
N GLY A 396 14.37 -39.36 -6.91
CA GLY A 396 14.08 -38.12 -6.20
C GLY A 396 13.06 -38.33 -5.07
N ARG A 397 13.38 -37.87 -3.89
CA ARG A 397 12.52 -37.93 -2.69
C ARG A 397 11.26 -37.08 -2.88
N ASP A 398 10.10 -37.69 -2.61
CA ASP A 398 8.83 -36.99 -2.49
C ASP A 398 8.85 -36.08 -1.23
N PRO A 399 8.77 -34.76 -1.34
CA PRO A 399 8.81 -33.86 -0.19
C PRO A 399 7.55 -33.88 0.68
N ARG A 400 6.54 -34.67 0.36
CA ARG A 400 5.23 -34.67 1.06
C ARG A 400 5.01 -35.89 1.98
N ARG A 401 5.99 -36.77 2.20
CA ARG A 401 5.85 -37.88 3.15
C ARG A 401 6.41 -37.52 4.53
N PRO A 402 5.59 -37.53 5.60
CA PRO A 402 6.11 -37.35 6.95
C PRO A 402 6.96 -38.58 7.35
N ALA A 403 8.12 -38.30 7.94
CA ALA A 403 9.05 -39.35 8.42
C ALA A 403 8.38 -40.23 9.47
N ARG A 404 8.24 -41.51 9.18
CA ARG A 404 7.84 -42.50 10.19
C ARG A 404 9.00 -42.66 11.21
N ARG A 405 8.69 -42.36 12.48
CA ARG A 405 9.62 -42.63 13.62
C ARG A 405 9.81 -44.16 13.80
N GLY A 406 11.01 -44.64 13.55
CA GLY A 406 11.45 -46.00 13.92
C GLY A 406 11.87 -46.06 15.41
N PRO A 407 11.94 -47.26 16.02
CA PRO A 407 12.18 -47.40 17.44
C PRO A 407 13.60 -46.99 17.85
N ARG A 408 13.70 -46.32 18.99
CA ARG A 408 14.95 -45.84 19.59
C ARG A 408 15.84 -46.99 20.04
N GLY A 409 16.95 -47.24 19.34
CA GLY A 409 18.05 -48.08 19.82
C GLY A 409 19.00 -47.26 20.69
N ARG A 410 19.23 -47.72 21.91
CA ARG A 410 20.22 -47.13 22.81
C ARG A 410 21.63 -47.52 22.32
N CYS A 411 22.43 -46.55 21.89
CA CYS A 411 23.86 -46.71 21.72
C CYS A 411 24.57 -46.04 22.89
N ARG A 412 25.33 -46.85 23.67
CA ARG A 412 26.26 -46.39 24.72
C ARG A 412 27.42 -45.63 24.05
N GLY A 413 27.65 -44.42 24.52
CA GLY A 413 28.68 -43.54 24.00
C GLY A 413 30.09 -43.94 24.46
N ARG A 414 31.05 -43.94 23.55
CA ARG A 414 32.48 -43.80 23.86
C ARG A 414 32.89 -42.35 23.66
N ARG A 415 33.47 -41.75 24.71
CA ARG A 415 34.04 -40.39 24.64
C ARG A 415 35.37 -40.42 23.83
N PRO A 416 35.57 -39.51 22.89
CA PRO A 416 36.89 -39.33 22.29
C PRO A 416 37.79 -38.45 23.19
N ARG A 417 39.09 -38.79 23.23
CA ARG A 417 40.15 -38.03 23.92
C ARG A 417 40.48 -36.73 23.19
N PRO A 418 40.89 -35.66 23.88
CA PRO A 418 41.26 -34.40 23.25
C PRO A 418 42.64 -34.47 22.58
N SER A 419 42.71 -34.06 21.34
CA SER A 419 43.97 -33.89 20.62
C SER A 419 44.61 -32.55 20.98
N ARG A 420 45.94 -32.57 21.15
CA ARG A 420 46.82 -31.46 21.51
C ARG A 420 46.81 -30.32 20.47
N GLY A 421 46.86 -29.13 20.97
CA GLY A 421 46.87 -27.80 20.51
C GLY A 421 47.64 -27.43 19.24
N LEU A 422 46.94 -26.57 18.46
CA LEU A 422 47.58 -25.67 17.51
C LEU A 422 47.34 -24.24 18.02
N ARG A 423 48.42 -23.53 18.28
CA ARG A 423 48.42 -22.12 18.70
C ARG A 423 47.92 -21.25 17.56
N PRO A 424 47.07 -20.22 17.81
CA PRO A 424 46.69 -19.26 16.76
C PRO A 424 47.85 -18.33 16.43
N ARG A 425 48.10 -18.10 15.13
CA ARG A 425 49.01 -17.08 14.63
C ARG A 425 48.44 -15.70 14.95
N ARG A 426 49.29 -14.82 15.49
CA ARG A 426 49.00 -13.38 15.64
C ARG A 426 48.73 -12.75 14.27
N ARG A 427 47.62 -12.07 14.15
CA ARG A 427 47.36 -11.15 13.04
C ARG A 427 48.21 -9.88 13.26
N ASP A 428 48.96 -9.52 12.25
CA ASP A 428 49.74 -8.29 12.20
C ASP A 428 48.84 -7.05 12.23
N GLN A 429 49.19 -6.11 13.08
CA GLN A 429 48.54 -4.78 13.12
C GLN A 429 48.97 -3.96 11.88
N PRO A 430 48.08 -3.22 11.24
CA PRO A 430 48.49 -2.31 10.18
C PRO A 430 49.23 -1.08 10.77
N GLY A 431 50.36 -0.72 10.18
CA GLY A 431 51.21 0.41 10.55
C GLY A 431 50.53 1.76 10.29
N PRO A 432 51.11 2.87 10.79
CA PRO A 432 50.48 4.19 10.73
C PRO A 432 50.43 4.73 9.30
N VAL A 433 49.22 5.08 8.87
CA VAL A 433 48.97 5.76 7.58
C VAL A 433 49.44 7.22 7.67
N ASP A 434 50.25 7.61 6.70
CA ASP A 434 50.89 8.92 6.55
C ASP A 434 49.85 10.07 6.52
N ARG A 435 50.02 11.07 7.40
CA ARG A 435 49.16 12.24 7.58
C ARG A 435 49.47 13.38 6.59
N ALA A 436 49.89 13.11 5.37
CA ALA A 436 50.38 14.14 4.47
C ALA A 436 49.41 14.62 3.38
N HIS A 437 48.14 14.15 3.33
CA HIS A 437 47.28 14.53 2.18
C HIS A 437 45.96 15.24 2.54
N ALA A 438 45.83 15.81 3.75
CA ALA A 438 44.62 16.50 4.20
C ALA A 438 44.80 18.01 4.34
N ARG A 439 45.48 18.65 3.40
CA ARG A 439 45.49 20.12 3.31
C ARG A 439 45.39 20.54 1.86
N ARG A 440 44.17 20.73 1.36
CA ARG A 440 43.77 21.70 0.31
C ARG A 440 42.32 21.46 -0.13
N VAL A 441 41.34 21.79 0.76
CA VAL A 441 40.02 22.20 0.31
C VAL A 441 39.75 23.53 1.02
N ARG A 442 40.11 24.66 0.41
CA ARG A 442 39.68 25.99 0.84
C ARG A 442 38.19 26.13 0.54
N ALA A 443 37.38 26.29 1.61
CA ALA A 443 36.00 26.70 1.50
C ALA A 443 35.88 28.03 0.74
N ARG A 444 35.23 28.04 -0.40
CA ARG A 444 34.80 29.27 -1.09
C ARG A 444 33.61 29.86 -0.30
N ARG A 445 33.80 31.06 0.26
CA ARG A 445 32.73 31.87 0.84
C ARG A 445 31.73 32.30 -0.24
N PRO A 446 30.42 32.24 -0.01
CA PRO A 446 29.46 32.81 -0.97
C PRO A 446 29.56 34.34 -1.00
N PRO A 447 29.29 34.98 -2.17
CA PRO A 447 29.36 36.42 -2.29
C PRO A 447 28.29 37.13 -1.42
N ARG A 448 28.68 38.22 -0.72
CA ARG A 448 27.79 39.08 0.06
C ARG A 448 26.75 39.74 -0.87
N ALA A 449 25.48 39.59 -0.53
CA ALA A 449 24.38 40.27 -1.21
C ALA A 449 24.47 41.79 -1.01
N ARG A 450 24.38 42.56 -2.11
CA ARG A 450 24.30 44.04 -2.09
C ARG A 450 22.91 44.46 -1.56
N PRO A 451 22.81 45.53 -0.74
CA PRO A 451 21.55 46.04 -0.25
C PRO A 451 20.74 46.68 -1.38
N ARG A 452 19.44 46.35 -1.44
CA ARG A 452 18.49 46.94 -2.40
C ARG A 452 18.17 48.38 -2.02
N PRO A 453 17.97 49.30 -2.98
CA PRO A 453 17.58 50.68 -2.70
C PRO A 453 16.17 50.75 -2.15
N ARG A 454 15.96 51.55 -1.09
CA ARG A 454 14.64 51.80 -0.49
C ARG A 454 13.73 52.50 -1.49
N ARG A 455 12.56 51.90 -1.74
CA ARG A 455 11.49 52.56 -2.49
C ARG A 455 10.88 53.69 -1.61
N ARG A 456 10.81 54.89 -2.16
CA ARG A 456 10.11 56.03 -1.56
C ARG A 456 8.58 55.83 -1.68
N HIS A 457 7.85 55.94 -0.56
CA HIS A 457 6.40 55.98 -0.56
C HIS A 457 5.90 57.32 -1.14
N PRO A 458 4.86 57.34 -1.97
CA PRO A 458 4.21 58.53 -2.43
C PRO A 458 3.41 59.18 -1.26
N ARG A 459 3.53 60.50 -1.10
CA ARG A 459 2.75 61.30 -0.13
C ARG A 459 1.28 61.28 -0.49
N ARG A 460 0.42 60.98 0.48
CA ARG A 460 -1.04 61.16 0.36
C ARG A 460 -1.37 62.67 0.47
N HIS A 461 -2.09 63.19 -0.51
CA HIS A 461 -2.75 64.50 -0.42
C HIS A 461 -3.99 64.39 0.47
N GLN A 462 -4.09 65.34 1.44
CA GLN A 462 -5.33 65.61 2.19
C GLN A 462 -6.17 66.66 1.45
N PRO A 463 -7.52 66.48 1.36
CA PRO A 463 -8.41 67.55 0.92
C PRO A 463 -8.80 68.44 2.14
N PRO A 464 -9.19 69.73 1.87
CA PRO A 464 -9.48 70.73 2.91
C PRO A 464 -10.89 70.59 3.47
N GLY A 465 -11.05 71.08 4.71
CA GLY A 465 -12.18 70.93 5.61
C GLY A 465 -13.49 71.62 5.24
N GLY A 466 -14.53 71.17 5.91
CA GLY A 466 -15.88 71.74 5.90
C GLY A 466 -16.58 71.51 7.26
N VAL A 467 -16.97 72.58 7.80
CA VAL A 467 -17.66 73.13 8.95
C VAL A 467 -18.73 72.23 9.66
N ALA A 468 -18.66 72.25 10.96
CA ALA A 468 -19.57 72.20 12.11
C ALA A 468 -21.06 71.86 11.97
N GLY A 469 -21.53 71.04 12.95
CA GLY A 469 -22.95 70.86 13.30
C GLY A 469 -23.12 70.12 14.60
N ALA A 470 -23.39 70.84 15.71
CA ALA A 470 -23.64 70.31 17.05
C ALA A 470 -25.02 69.66 17.19
N GLY A 471 -25.13 68.62 17.95
CA GLY A 471 -26.41 68.02 18.35
C GLY A 471 -26.26 67.09 19.54
N SER A 472 -26.42 67.63 20.73
CA SER A 472 -26.55 66.90 21.99
C SER A 472 -27.87 66.13 22.04
N LEU A 473 -27.92 64.97 22.64
CA LEU A 473 -29.08 64.47 23.43
C LEU A 473 -28.71 63.21 24.25
N ARG A 474 -28.61 63.42 25.47
CA ARG A 474 -29.19 62.93 26.74
C ARG A 474 -29.28 61.40 26.94
N ARG A 475 -28.72 60.99 28.04
CA ARG A 475 -28.86 59.73 28.79
C ARG A 475 -30.29 59.57 29.29
N GLY A 476 -30.88 58.40 29.15
CA GLY A 476 -32.08 57.96 29.83
C GLY A 476 -31.89 56.66 30.53
N CYS A 477 -31.90 56.70 31.90
CA CYS A 477 -32.05 55.52 32.75
C CYS A 477 -33.49 55.03 32.73
N CYS A 478 -33.73 53.76 32.59
CA CYS A 478 -34.98 53.14 33.03
C CYS A 478 -34.68 51.92 33.91
N ARG A 479 -34.96 52.06 35.21
CA ARG A 479 -35.22 50.96 36.17
C ARG A 479 -36.69 50.55 35.97
N GLY A 480 -36.96 49.25 36.11
CA GLY A 480 -38.27 48.87 36.56
C GLY A 480 -38.77 47.47 36.17
N LEU A 481 -38.87 46.62 37.17
CA LEU A 481 -39.91 45.62 37.44
C LEU A 481 -40.05 44.35 36.52
N LEU A 482 -39.79 43.22 37.16
CA LEU A 482 -40.26 41.91 36.81
C LEU A 482 -41.78 41.74 37.04
N PRO A 483 -42.46 40.91 36.24
CA PRO A 483 -43.22 39.84 36.88
C PRO A 483 -43.09 38.48 36.17
N ARG A 484 -43.50 37.46 36.92
CA ARG A 484 -43.48 36.02 36.65
C ARG A 484 -44.39 35.61 35.52
N GLY A 485 -43.98 34.63 34.74
CA GLY A 485 -44.85 33.89 33.82
C GLY A 485 -44.12 33.27 32.65
N GLY A 486 -44.18 31.94 32.52
CA GLY A 486 -43.44 31.15 31.57
C GLY A 486 -43.79 31.40 30.09
N GLY A 487 -42.82 31.40 29.25
CA GLY A 487 -42.95 31.45 27.80
C GLY A 487 -41.62 31.26 27.13
N VAL A 488 -41.53 30.28 26.29
CA VAL A 488 -40.33 29.95 25.47
C VAL A 488 -40.12 31.05 24.44
N ILE A 489 -38.98 31.74 24.52
CA ILE A 489 -38.57 32.69 23.49
C ILE A 489 -37.44 32.04 22.67
N ARG A 490 -37.70 31.84 21.38
CA ARG A 490 -36.68 31.52 20.38
C ARG A 490 -35.86 32.78 20.10
N CYS A 491 -34.57 32.75 20.38
CA CYS A 491 -33.63 33.77 19.90
C CYS A 491 -33.20 33.46 18.48
N VAL A 492 -33.52 34.35 17.56
CA VAL A 492 -32.99 34.36 16.19
C VAL A 492 -31.63 35.08 16.25
N GLY A 493 -30.58 34.36 15.93
CA GLY A 493 -29.21 34.89 15.96
C GLY A 493 -28.94 35.87 14.83
N TRP A 494 -28.30 36.96 15.19
CA TRP A 494 -27.77 37.96 14.26
C TRP A 494 -26.36 37.54 13.85
N SER A 495 -26.10 37.56 12.53
CA SER A 495 -24.77 37.34 11.97
C SER A 495 -24.12 38.68 11.61
N PRO A 496 -22.93 39.04 12.08
CA PRO A 496 -22.22 40.19 11.54
C PRO A 496 -21.38 39.78 10.33
N ARG A 497 -21.64 40.37 9.20
CA ARG A 497 -20.70 40.41 8.05
C ARG A 497 -19.59 41.41 8.39
N PHE A 498 -18.33 40.95 8.23
CA PHE A 498 -17.24 41.90 7.98
C PHE A 498 -16.26 41.37 6.93
N VAL A 499 -15.85 42.24 6.08
CA VAL A 499 -14.94 42.34 4.94
C VAL A 499 -13.67 41.50 5.01
#